data_5b38fd994e6087322fe654d14a05943d
#
_entry.id   5b38fd994e6087322fe654d14a05943d
#
_cell.length_a   1.000
_cell.length_b   1.000
_cell.length_c   1.000
_cell.angle_alpha   90.00
_cell.angle_beta   90.00
_cell.angle_gamma   90.00
#
_symmetry.space_group_name_H-M   'P 1'
#
loop_
_entity.id
_entity.type
_entity.pdbx_description
1 polymer ?
#
loop_
_entity_poly.entity_id
_entity_poly.type
_entity_poly.pdbx_seq_one_letter_code
_entity_poly.pdbx_strand_id
1 'polypeptide(L)'
;MSANTSKIFGVLSPVERFSEILFGLIMTLSITGTMSIVSGGREEVRIMWLSVLGCNIAWGIIDAILYLLGTISDRGRGYALFTLVRQTRDREKARTVIEEALPPAIAGVLLPEDFERIHQRLAALPDPPRRRVIMRPDLYGAVGVFLLVLLSCVPLMIPFLFMSDPLPALRASNAVAIVMLFFGGYSFARYAGGAKVLTGLVMVVLGVVMVGITIALGG
;
A
#
# COMPACT_ATOMS: atom_id res chain seq x y z
N MET A 1 13.51 18.55 -11.35
CA MET A 1 13.01 17.21 -11.02
C MET A 1 12.12 17.15 -9.77
N SER A 2 12.19 18.09 -8.81
CA SER A 2 11.48 18.01 -7.52
C SER A 2 9.95 18.23 -7.55
N ALA A 3 9.43 19.10 -8.42
CA ALA A 3 8.00 19.45 -8.42
C ALA A 3 7.06 18.35 -8.94
N ASN A 4 7.57 17.41 -9.74
CA ASN A 4 6.75 16.32 -10.28
C ASN A 4 6.72 15.11 -9.32
N THR A 5 7.80 14.88 -8.59
CA THR A 5 7.91 13.82 -7.58
C THR A 5 6.98 14.10 -6.39
N SER A 6 6.87 15.37 -5.96
CA SER A 6 5.95 15.77 -4.89
C SER A 6 4.47 15.58 -5.27
N LYS A 7 4.12 15.68 -6.56
CA LYS A 7 2.75 15.43 -7.05
C LYS A 7 2.42 13.94 -7.10
N ILE A 8 3.38 13.08 -7.46
CA ILE A 8 3.17 11.63 -7.54
C ILE A 8 2.93 11.05 -6.14
N PHE A 9 3.82 11.33 -5.19
CA PHE A 9 3.71 10.79 -3.84
C PHE A 9 2.74 11.56 -2.94
N GLY A 10 2.38 12.80 -3.26
CA GLY A 10 1.43 13.60 -2.50
C GLY A 10 -0.03 13.13 -2.60
N VAL A 11 -0.35 12.29 -3.59
CA VAL A 11 -1.69 11.70 -3.76
C VAL A 11 -1.90 10.50 -2.83
N LEU A 12 -0.83 9.72 -2.56
CA LEU A 12 -0.87 8.57 -1.66
C LEU A 12 -0.79 9.02 -0.20
N SER A 13 -1.62 8.46 0.65
CA SER A 13 -1.51 8.62 2.10
C SER A 13 -0.17 8.03 2.60
N PRO A 14 0.36 8.49 3.74
CA PRO A 14 1.57 7.89 4.32
C PRO A 14 1.41 6.37 4.57
N VAL A 15 0.24 5.92 5.00
CA VAL A 15 -0.05 4.51 5.26
C VAL A 15 0.08 3.69 3.97
N GLU A 16 -0.55 4.13 2.87
CA GLU A 16 -0.43 3.46 1.56
C GLU A 16 1.03 3.37 1.12
N ARG A 17 1.80 4.47 1.23
CA ARG A 17 3.22 4.47 0.84
C ARG A 17 4.05 3.44 1.61
N PHE A 18 3.87 3.33 2.92
CA PHE A 18 4.61 2.36 3.72
C PHE A 18 4.14 0.93 3.48
N SER A 19 2.84 0.71 3.22
CA SER A 19 2.32 -0.60 2.81
C SER A 19 2.98 -1.12 1.54
N GLU A 20 3.09 -0.28 0.51
CA GLU A 20 3.71 -0.64 -0.76
C GLU A 20 5.21 -0.96 -0.62
N ILE A 21 5.93 -0.17 0.20
CA ILE A 21 7.35 -0.44 0.50
C ILE A 21 7.49 -1.78 1.23
N LEU A 22 6.68 -2.04 2.26
CA LEU A 22 6.71 -3.29 3.01
C LEU A 22 6.39 -4.49 2.11
N PHE A 23 5.40 -4.35 1.24
CA PHE A 23 5.02 -5.38 0.29
C PHE A 23 6.18 -5.74 -0.65
N GLY A 24 6.81 -4.76 -1.30
CA GLY A 24 7.94 -4.98 -2.19
C GLY A 24 9.17 -5.56 -1.48
N LEU A 25 9.41 -5.20 -0.19
CA LEU A 25 10.48 -5.78 0.62
C LEU A 25 10.22 -7.26 0.92
N ILE A 26 9.01 -7.62 1.35
CA ILE A 26 8.62 -9.00 1.65
C ILE A 26 8.72 -9.86 0.40
N MET A 27 8.29 -9.34 -0.74
CA MET A 27 8.38 -10.02 -2.02
C MET A 27 9.82 -10.29 -2.43
N THR A 28 10.69 -9.30 -2.29
CA THR A 28 12.12 -9.45 -2.57
C THR A 28 12.76 -10.51 -1.68
N LEU A 29 12.45 -10.48 -0.37
CA LEU A 29 12.93 -11.50 0.58
C LEU A 29 12.46 -12.91 0.21
N SER A 30 11.20 -13.06 -0.19
CA SER A 30 10.66 -14.36 -0.60
C SER A 30 11.41 -14.94 -1.80
N ILE A 31 11.70 -14.12 -2.82
CA ILE A 31 12.43 -14.56 -4.01
C ILE A 31 13.89 -14.86 -3.69
N THR A 32 14.59 -13.95 -3.00
CA THR A 32 15.99 -14.16 -2.66
C THR A 32 16.20 -15.34 -1.72
N GLY A 33 15.21 -15.63 -0.85
CA GLY A 33 15.23 -16.78 0.05
C GLY A 33 14.97 -18.12 -0.66
N THR A 34 14.23 -18.15 -1.76
CA THR A 34 13.93 -19.38 -2.51
C THR A 34 15.03 -19.78 -3.49
N MET A 35 15.95 -18.88 -3.80
CA MET A 35 17.05 -19.16 -4.73
C MET A 35 18.27 -19.70 -3.99
N SER A 36 18.63 -20.96 -4.27
CA SER A 36 19.87 -21.57 -3.74
C SER A 36 21.09 -20.94 -4.43
N ILE A 37 21.78 -20.03 -3.72
CA ILE A 37 22.98 -19.35 -4.23
C ILE A 37 24.25 -20.11 -3.77
N VAL A 38 24.09 -21.22 -3.04
CA VAL A 38 25.18 -21.92 -2.34
C VAL A 38 26.28 -22.45 -3.26
N SER A 39 25.93 -22.81 -4.51
CA SER A 39 26.87 -23.32 -5.52
C SER A 39 27.01 -22.41 -6.74
N GLY A 40 26.35 -21.27 -6.74
CA GLY A 40 26.21 -20.39 -7.87
C GLY A 40 27.31 -19.34 -7.98
N GLY A 41 27.72 -19.07 -9.21
CA GLY A 41 28.63 -18.00 -9.55
C GLY A 41 27.88 -16.70 -9.89
N ARG A 42 28.52 -15.84 -10.67
CA ARG A 42 27.95 -14.55 -11.11
C ARG A 42 26.67 -14.69 -11.92
N GLU A 43 26.48 -15.83 -12.62
CA GLU A 43 25.32 -16.05 -13.47
C GLU A 43 24.07 -16.29 -12.64
N GLU A 44 24.13 -17.04 -11.53
CA GLU A 44 22.99 -17.24 -10.63
C GLU A 44 22.60 -15.93 -9.94
N VAL A 45 23.57 -15.10 -9.55
CA VAL A 45 23.29 -13.74 -9.02
C VAL A 45 22.57 -12.91 -10.06
N ARG A 46 22.97 -12.97 -11.33
CA ARG A 46 22.30 -12.27 -12.43
C ARG A 46 20.87 -12.76 -12.63
N ILE A 47 20.64 -14.06 -12.63
CA ILE A 47 19.31 -14.66 -12.75
C ILE A 47 18.43 -14.23 -11.58
N MET A 48 18.95 -14.28 -10.35
CA MET A 48 18.24 -13.80 -9.16
C MET A 48 17.82 -12.34 -9.31
N TRP A 49 18.71 -11.46 -9.77
CA TRP A 49 18.39 -10.05 -10.00
C TRP A 49 17.28 -9.85 -11.00
N LEU A 50 17.35 -10.56 -12.14
CA LEU A 50 16.30 -10.50 -13.16
C LEU A 50 14.96 -11.01 -12.62
N SER A 51 14.98 -12.07 -11.80
CA SER A 51 13.78 -12.61 -11.15
C SER A 51 13.17 -11.62 -10.17
N VAL A 52 13.99 -11.01 -9.29
CA VAL A 52 13.54 -9.99 -8.34
C VAL A 52 12.96 -8.78 -9.06
N LEU A 53 13.67 -8.23 -10.04
CA LEU A 53 13.20 -7.07 -10.79
C LEU A 53 11.93 -7.39 -11.59
N GLY A 54 11.92 -8.52 -12.30
CA GLY A 54 10.77 -8.94 -13.09
C GLY A 54 9.51 -9.13 -12.23
N CYS A 55 9.67 -9.77 -11.06
CA CYS A 55 8.58 -9.96 -10.13
C CYS A 55 8.08 -8.64 -9.55
N ASN A 56 8.97 -7.75 -9.09
CA ASN A 56 8.58 -6.45 -8.57
C ASN A 56 7.94 -5.55 -9.65
N ILE A 57 8.36 -5.64 -10.91
CA ILE A 57 7.70 -4.95 -12.03
C ILE A 57 6.28 -5.50 -12.23
N ALA A 58 6.12 -6.83 -12.29
CA ALA A 58 4.82 -7.45 -12.50
C ALA A 58 3.83 -7.09 -11.39
N TRP A 59 4.24 -7.24 -10.14
CA TRP A 59 3.41 -6.90 -8.99
C TRP A 59 3.16 -5.40 -8.85
N GLY A 60 4.16 -4.57 -9.09
CA GLY A 60 3.96 -3.12 -9.10
C GLY A 60 2.93 -2.66 -10.14
N ILE A 61 2.85 -3.34 -11.32
CA ILE A 61 1.79 -3.09 -12.30
C ILE A 61 0.43 -3.54 -11.75
N ILE A 62 0.36 -4.73 -11.12
CA ILE A 62 -0.88 -5.25 -10.53
C ILE A 62 -1.37 -4.31 -9.44
N ASP A 63 -0.51 -3.88 -8.53
CA ASP A 63 -0.87 -2.97 -7.43
C ASP A 63 -1.31 -1.61 -7.94
N ALA A 64 -0.65 -1.08 -8.96
CA ALA A 64 -1.08 0.15 -9.63
C ALA A 64 -2.50 0.02 -10.23
N ILE A 65 -2.82 -1.13 -10.82
CA ILE A 65 -4.18 -1.40 -11.33
C ILE A 65 -5.17 -1.54 -10.19
N LEU A 66 -4.84 -2.28 -9.11
CA LEU A 66 -5.69 -2.45 -7.94
C LEU A 66 -5.95 -1.10 -7.25
N TYR A 67 -4.96 -0.23 -7.14
CA TYR A 67 -5.12 1.14 -6.67
C TYR A 67 -6.14 1.93 -7.49
N LEU A 68 -6.06 1.86 -8.83
CA LEU A 68 -7.03 2.52 -9.70
C LEU A 68 -8.44 1.95 -9.52
N LEU A 69 -8.58 0.63 -9.46
CA LEU A 69 -9.87 -0.03 -9.23
C LEU A 69 -10.45 0.35 -7.86
N GLY A 70 -9.65 0.38 -6.80
CA GLY A 70 -10.04 0.83 -5.47
C GLY A 70 -10.56 2.28 -5.51
N THR A 71 -9.78 3.20 -6.10
CA THR A 71 -10.15 4.61 -6.23
C THR A 71 -11.45 4.81 -7.00
N ILE A 72 -11.66 4.05 -8.09
CA ILE A 72 -12.90 4.09 -8.87
C ILE A 72 -14.07 3.57 -8.03
N SER A 73 -13.87 2.47 -7.31
CA SER A 73 -14.88 1.85 -6.46
C SER A 73 -15.31 2.78 -5.32
N ASP A 74 -14.36 3.41 -4.63
CA ASP A 74 -14.62 4.34 -3.52
C ASP A 74 -15.40 5.57 -3.99
N ARG A 75 -14.99 6.13 -5.12
CA ARG A 75 -15.72 7.22 -5.77
C ARG A 75 -17.13 6.80 -6.16
N GLY A 76 -17.28 5.53 -6.62
CA GLY A 76 -18.57 4.94 -6.94
C GLY A 76 -19.49 4.80 -5.76
N ARG A 77 -18.97 4.29 -4.66
CA ARG A 77 -19.72 4.15 -3.41
C ARG A 77 -20.17 5.52 -2.89
N GLY A 78 -19.27 6.51 -2.89
CA GLY A 78 -19.60 7.87 -2.49
C GLY A 78 -20.74 8.48 -3.34
N TYR A 79 -20.71 8.27 -4.66
CA TYR A 79 -21.78 8.73 -5.55
C TYR A 79 -23.11 8.00 -5.31
N ALA A 80 -23.06 6.67 -5.14
CA ALA A 80 -24.26 5.89 -4.87
C ALA A 80 -24.91 6.29 -3.54
N LEU A 81 -24.10 6.48 -2.50
CA LEU A 81 -24.55 6.96 -1.20
C LEU A 81 -25.21 8.35 -1.30
N PHE A 82 -24.55 9.30 -1.96
CA PHE A 82 -25.09 10.63 -2.19
C PHE A 82 -26.47 10.57 -2.88
N THR A 83 -26.56 9.76 -3.94
CA THR A 83 -27.81 9.61 -4.70
C THR A 83 -28.90 8.96 -3.86
N LEU A 84 -28.56 7.94 -3.07
CA LEU A 84 -29.49 7.24 -2.19
C LEU A 84 -30.05 8.19 -1.12
N VAL A 85 -29.19 8.92 -0.41
CA VAL A 85 -29.62 9.90 0.62
C VAL A 85 -30.52 10.96 0.01
N ARG A 86 -30.17 11.49 -1.16
CA ARG A 86 -30.93 12.53 -1.84
C ARG A 86 -32.33 12.08 -2.31
N GLN A 87 -32.45 10.84 -2.78
CA GLN A 87 -33.70 10.27 -3.27
C GLN A 87 -34.62 9.77 -2.16
N THR A 88 -34.06 9.53 -0.98
CA THR A 88 -34.82 9.01 0.17
C THR A 88 -35.70 10.09 0.75
N ARG A 89 -37.03 9.92 0.68
CA ARG A 89 -38.05 10.83 1.27
C ARG A 89 -38.34 10.51 2.73
N ASP A 90 -38.03 9.30 3.17
CA ASP A 90 -38.19 8.82 4.55
C ASP A 90 -37.02 9.28 5.41
N ARG A 91 -37.32 10.11 6.41
CA ARG A 91 -36.31 10.72 7.29
C ARG A 91 -35.53 9.68 8.10
N GLU A 92 -36.20 8.65 8.60
CA GLU A 92 -35.53 7.61 9.37
C GLU A 92 -34.57 6.78 8.50
N LYS A 93 -34.99 6.44 7.28
CA LYS A 93 -34.11 5.76 6.33
C LYS A 93 -32.91 6.64 5.93
N ALA A 94 -33.13 7.92 5.66
CA ALA A 94 -32.06 8.87 5.34
C ALA A 94 -31.06 8.97 6.50
N ARG A 95 -31.56 9.03 7.75
CA ARG A 95 -30.74 9.02 8.96
C ARG A 95 -29.88 7.77 9.05
N THR A 96 -30.47 6.58 8.95
CA THR A 96 -29.74 5.31 9.01
C THR A 96 -28.62 5.24 7.97
N VAL A 97 -28.91 5.63 6.72
CA VAL A 97 -27.92 5.63 5.64
C VAL A 97 -26.78 6.60 5.91
N ILE A 98 -27.06 7.79 6.46
CA ILE A 98 -26.02 8.77 6.82
C ILE A 98 -25.22 8.27 8.02
N GLU A 99 -25.86 7.68 9.03
CA GLU A 99 -25.24 7.14 10.22
C GLU A 99 -24.26 6.01 9.88
N GLU A 100 -24.67 5.07 9.03
CA GLU A 100 -23.81 3.97 8.55
C GLU A 100 -22.63 4.46 7.70
N ALA A 101 -22.75 5.60 7.05
CA ALA A 101 -21.69 6.19 6.24
C ALA A 101 -20.62 6.93 7.06
N LEU A 102 -20.91 7.25 8.31
CA LEU A 102 -20.02 8.00 9.19
C LEU A 102 -19.22 7.06 10.10
N PRO A 103 -17.98 7.44 10.48
CA PRO A 103 -17.28 6.74 11.56
C PRO A 103 -18.14 6.70 12.83
N PRO A 104 -18.19 5.55 13.55
CA PRO A 104 -19.07 5.40 14.74
C PRO A 104 -18.86 6.49 15.80
N ALA A 105 -17.60 6.94 15.98
CA ALA A 105 -17.28 8.03 16.92
C ALA A 105 -17.91 9.38 16.53
N ILE A 106 -18.08 9.63 15.23
CA ILE A 106 -18.73 10.86 14.71
C ILE A 106 -20.24 10.69 14.76
N ALA A 107 -20.76 9.56 14.30
CA ALA A 107 -22.19 9.27 14.32
C ALA A 107 -22.76 9.35 15.74
N GLY A 108 -22.03 8.85 16.76
CA GLY A 108 -22.46 8.84 18.15
C GLY A 108 -22.53 10.21 18.85
N VAL A 109 -21.96 11.26 18.28
CA VAL A 109 -22.04 12.63 18.84
C VAL A 109 -23.05 13.52 18.12
N LEU A 110 -23.58 13.04 16.98
CA LEU A 110 -24.59 13.78 16.21
C LEU A 110 -25.99 13.60 16.81
N LEU A 111 -26.71 14.71 16.90
CA LEU A 111 -28.12 14.72 17.31
C LEU A 111 -29.02 14.40 16.12
N PRO A 112 -30.25 13.90 16.34
CA PRO A 112 -31.22 13.65 15.27
C PRO A 112 -31.43 14.85 14.32
N GLU A 113 -31.37 16.06 14.86
CA GLU A 113 -31.48 17.32 14.11
C GLU A 113 -30.30 17.55 13.16
N ASP A 114 -29.11 17.06 13.48
CA ASP A 114 -27.92 17.20 12.65
C ASP A 114 -28.04 16.31 11.41
N PHE A 115 -28.55 15.10 11.57
CA PHE A 115 -28.82 14.19 10.45
C PHE A 115 -29.87 14.80 9.49
N GLU A 116 -30.91 15.42 10.02
CA GLU A 116 -31.93 16.11 9.21
C GLU A 116 -31.32 17.28 8.44
N ARG A 117 -30.47 18.10 9.08
CA ARG A 117 -29.74 19.18 8.40
C ARG A 117 -28.82 18.69 7.30
N ILE A 118 -28.10 17.59 7.55
CA ILE A 118 -27.24 16.94 6.53
C ILE A 118 -28.09 16.50 5.36
N HIS A 119 -29.19 15.79 5.60
CA HIS A 119 -30.11 15.33 4.57
C HIS A 119 -30.65 16.47 3.72
N GLN A 120 -31.17 17.54 4.34
CA GLN A 120 -31.69 18.72 3.64
C GLN A 120 -30.63 19.41 2.78
N ARG A 121 -29.40 19.54 3.30
CA ARG A 121 -28.29 20.13 2.53
C ARG A 121 -27.89 19.26 1.36
N LEU A 122 -27.83 17.94 1.52
CA LEU A 122 -27.51 17.00 0.43
C LEU A 122 -28.62 17.01 -0.63
N ALA A 123 -29.89 17.08 -0.22
CA ALA A 123 -31.03 17.17 -1.13
C ALA A 123 -31.03 18.47 -1.95
N ALA A 124 -30.53 19.58 -1.40
CA ALA A 124 -30.45 20.87 -2.07
C ALA A 124 -29.26 21.01 -3.04
N LEU A 125 -28.29 20.09 -2.99
CA LEU A 125 -27.14 20.15 -3.89
C LEU A 125 -27.54 19.82 -5.32
N PRO A 126 -26.94 20.48 -6.34
CA PRO A 126 -27.14 20.11 -7.74
C PRO A 126 -26.62 18.70 -8.02
N ASP A 127 -27.09 18.10 -9.11
CA ASP A 127 -26.55 16.82 -9.55
C ASP A 127 -25.04 16.92 -9.72
N PRO A 128 -24.28 15.98 -9.18
CA PRO A 128 -22.83 15.98 -9.36
C PRO A 128 -22.51 15.85 -10.86
N PRO A 129 -21.46 16.55 -11.33
CA PRO A 129 -21.10 16.50 -12.73
C PRO A 129 -20.83 15.06 -13.17
N ARG A 130 -21.11 14.76 -14.46
CA ARG A 130 -20.90 13.45 -15.05
C ARG A 130 -19.55 12.86 -14.61
N ARG A 131 -19.60 11.70 -14.01
CA ARG A 131 -18.52 11.01 -13.34
C ARG A 131 -17.35 10.76 -14.32
N ARG A 132 -16.22 11.42 -14.08
CA ARG A 132 -14.97 10.98 -14.70
C ARG A 132 -14.49 9.72 -13.96
N VAL A 133 -14.40 8.61 -14.67
CA VAL A 133 -14.01 7.31 -14.12
C VAL A 133 -12.58 7.39 -13.56
N ILE A 134 -11.66 7.99 -14.32
CA ILE A 134 -10.25 8.17 -13.96
C ILE A 134 -9.89 9.66 -14.10
N MET A 135 -9.18 10.19 -13.12
CA MET A 135 -8.65 11.55 -13.12
C MET A 135 -7.11 11.54 -13.13
N ARG A 136 -6.49 12.66 -13.52
CA ARG A 136 -5.02 12.78 -13.53
C ARG A 136 -4.34 12.46 -12.19
N PRO A 137 -4.88 12.88 -11.01
CA PRO A 137 -4.32 12.47 -9.73
C PRO A 137 -4.29 10.95 -9.53
N ASP A 138 -5.31 10.23 -10.01
CA ASP A 138 -5.37 8.77 -9.87
C ASP A 138 -4.21 8.09 -10.61
N LEU A 139 -3.85 8.59 -11.80
CA LEU A 139 -2.69 8.11 -12.56
C LEU A 139 -1.37 8.41 -11.84
N TYR A 140 -1.25 9.57 -11.19
CA TYR A 140 -0.06 9.87 -10.38
C TYR A 140 0.05 8.94 -9.17
N GLY A 141 -1.09 8.61 -8.52
CA GLY A 141 -1.14 7.62 -7.44
C GLY A 141 -0.70 6.25 -7.92
N ALA A 142 -1.25 5.77 -9.04
CA ALA A 142 -0.90 4.47 -9.64
C ALA A 142 0.61 4.37 -10.00
N VAL A 143 1.17 5.42 -10.61
CA VAL A 143 2.62 5.49 -10.88
C VAL A 143 3.41 5.52 -9.56
N GLY A 144 2.90 6.19 -8.53
CA GLY A 144 3.49 6.23 -7.20
C GLY A 144 3.57 4.84 -6.58
N VAL A 145 2.46 4.08 -6.59
CA VAL A 145 2.38 2.68 -6.12
C VAL A 145 3.42 1.83 -6.86
N PHE A 146 3.39 1.82 -8.19
CA PHE A 146 4.34 1.07 -9.01
C PHE A 146 5.80 1.37 -8.63
N LEU A 147 6.15 2.66 -8.52
CA LEU A 147 7.52 3.07 -8.19
C LEU A 147 7.92 2.68 -6.77
N LEU A 148 7.02 2.74 -5.79
CA LEU A 148 7.31 2.34 -4.42
C LEU A 148 7.62 0.85 -4.33
N VAL A 149 6.81 -0.01 -4.96
CA VAL A 149 7.06 -1.45 -5.03
C VAL A 149 8.38 -1.74 -5.73
N LEU A 150 8.61 -1.16 -6.91
CA LEU A 150 9.84 -1.39 -7.68
C LEU A 150 11.09 -0.90 -6.96
N LEU A 151 11.06 0.31 -6.38
CA LEU A 151 12.24 0.90 -5.75
C LEU A 151 12.56 0.30 -4.38
N SER A 152 11.61 -0.36 -3.72
CA SER A 152 11.83 -1.01 -2.43
C SER A 152 12.83 -2.16 -2.50
N CYS A 153 12.96 -2.84 -3.65
CA CYS A 153 13.94 -3.91 -3.84
C CYS A 153 15.40 -3.40 -4.01
N VAL A 154 15.58 -2.15 -4.45
CA VAL A 154 16.91 -1.61 -4.78
C VAL A 154 17.90 -1.68 -3.61
N PRO A 155 17.56 -1.27 -2.37
CA PRO A 155 18.49 -1.36 -1.25
C PRO A 155 18.96 -2.79 -0.94
N LEU A 156 18.09 -3.79 -1.16
CA LEU A 156 18.40 -5.21 -0.93
C LEU A 156 19.37 -5.74 -1.99
N MET A 157 19.41 -5.13 -3.16
CA MET A 157 20.30 -5.52 -4.24
C MET A 157 21.71 -4.91 -4.11
N ILE A 158 21.87 -3.83 -3.33
CA ILE A 158 23.15 -3.13 -3.15
C ILE A 158 24.29 -4.05 -2.68
N PRO A 159 24.14 -4.94 -1.67
CA PRO A 159 25.22 -5.82 -1.23
C PRO A 159 25.83 -6.66 -2.35
N PHE A 160 25.00 -7.14 -3.28
CA PHE A 160 25.48 -7.96 -4.40
C PHE A 160 26.32 -7.17 -5.44
N LEU A 161 26.26 -5.82 -5.42
CA LEU A 161 27.11 -4.99 -6.28
C LEU A 161 28.53 -4.85 -5.74
N PHE A 162 28.68 -4.91 -4.41
CA PHE A 162 29.95 -4.63 -3.74
C PHE A 162 30.65 -5.88 -3.19
N MET A 163 29.92 -7.00 -3.09
CA MET A 163 30.44 -8.25 -2.55
C MET A 163 30.60 -9.28 -3.66
N SER A 164 31.79 -9.88 -3.77
CA SER A 164 32.11 -10.88 -4.79
C SER A 164 31.49 -12.24 -4.47
N ASP A 165 31.36 -12.57 -3.17
CA ASP A 165 30.82 -13.84 -2.72
C ASP A 165 29.31 -13.77 -2.52
N PRO A 166 28.52 -14.62 -3.18
CA PRO A 166 27.06 -14.56 -3.13
C PRO A 166 26.46 -14.78 -1.75
N LEU A 167 27.00 -15.71 -0.94
CA LEU A 167 26.48 -16.02 0.40
C LEU A 167 26.58 -14.85 1.40
N PRO A 168 27.77 -14.21 1.57
CA PRO A 168 27.86 -13.00 2.38
C PRO A 168 26.97 -11.87 1.86
N ALA A 169 26.86 -11.70 0.53
CA ALA A 169 25.98 -10.70 -0.07
C ALA A 169 24.50 -10.95 0.27
N LEU A 170 24.04 -12.19 0.21
CA LEU A 170 22.68 -12.59 0.60
C LEU A 170 22.40 -12.30 2.08
N ARG A 171 23.34 -12.64 2.97
CA ARG A 171 23.21 -12.35 4.41
C ARG A 171 23.12 -10.85 4.68
N ALA A 172 23.95 -10.06 4.00
CA ALA A 172 23.90 -8.61 4.08
C ALA A 172 22.57 -8.05 3.55
N SER A 173 22.08 -8.55 2.42
CA SER A 173 20.76 -8.21 1.86
C SER A 173 19.63 -8.51 2.84
N ASN A 174 19.62 -9.69 3.45
CA ASN A 174 18.62 -10.06 4.46
C ASN A 174 18.68 -9.13 5.69
N ALA A 175 19.89 -8.75 6.15
CA ALA A 175 20.04 -7.78 7.24
C ALA A 175 19.48 -6.41 6.86
N VAL A 176 19.75 -5.91 5.65
CA VAL A 176 19.16 -4.66 5.12
C VAL A 176 17.63 -4.75 5.10
N ALA A 177 17.09 -5.87 4.62
CA ALA A 177 15.64 -6.07 4.58
C ALA A 177 15.02 -6.04 5.98
N ILE A 178 15.60 -6.71 6.97
CA ILE A 178 15.12 -6.72 8.36
C ILE A 178 15.09 -5.28 8.93
N VAL A 179 16.17 -4.52 8.71
CA VAL A 179 16.24 -3.11 9.14
C VAL A 179 15.17 -2.29 8.47
N MET A 180 14.98 -2.44 7.15
CA MET A 180 13.96 -1.72 6.42
C MET A 180 12.52 -2.13 6.83
N LEU A 181 12.28 -3.41 7.12
CA LEU A 181 11.00 -3.89 7.64
C LEU A 181 10.69 -3.26 9.00
N PHE A 182 11.70 -3.18 9.90
CA PHE A 182 11.52 -2.50 11.19
C PHE A 182 11.10 -1.04 11.00
N PHE A 183 11.88 -0.27 10.25
CA PHE A 183 11.60 1.16 10.03
C PHE A 183 10.32 1.39 9.21
N GLY A 184 10.00 0.52 8.26
CA GLY A 184 8.74 0.54 7.52
C GLY A 184 7.55 0.33 8.44
N GLY A 185 7.58 -0.72 9.28
CA GLY A 185 6.54 -1.01 10.25
C GLY A 185 6.40 0.07 11.32
N TYR A 186 7.53 0.59 11.82
CA TYR A 186 7.55 1.73 12.76
C TYR A 186 6.87 2.97 12.16
N SER A 187 7.23 3.29 10.92
CA SER A 187 6.69 4.45 10.21
C SER A 187 5.22 4.26 9.87
N PHE A 188 4.82 3.07 9.43
CA PHE A 188 3.42 2.71 9.22
C PHE A 188 2.58 2.97 10.48
N ALA A 189 2.99 2.42 11.63
CA ALA A 189 2.28 2.58 12.90
C ALA A 189 2.23 4.05 13.38
N ARG A 190 3.23 4.85 13.05
CA ARG A 190 3.24 6.29 13.36
C ARG A 190 2.06 7.03 12.72
N TYR A 191 1.66 6.63 11.52
CA TYR A 191 0.57 7.26 10.78
C TYR A 191 -0.77 6.52 10.96
N ALA A 192 -0.74 5.21 11.23
CA ALA A 192 -1.93 4.42 11.51
C ALA A 192 -2.42 4.52 12.97
N GLY A 193 -1.67 5.20 13.86
CA GLY A 193 -2.05 5.38 15.26
C GLY A 193 -1.73 4.19 16.17
N GLY A 194 -0.86 3.25 15.74
CA GLY A 194 -0.48 2.06 16.49
C GLY A 194 0.77 2.20 17.36
N ALA A 195 1.13 1.13 18.07
CA ALA A 195 2.34 1.01 18.87
C ALA A 195 3.58 0.85 17.96
N LYS A 196 4.31 1.93 17.72
CA LYS A 196 5.37 2.06 16.70
C LYS A 196 6.43 0.96 16.78
N VAL A 197 7.02 0.77 17.96
CA VAL A 197 8.08 -0.23 18.18
C VAL A 197 7.53 -1.65 18.03
N LEU A 198 6.35 -1.91 18.59
CA LEU A 198 5.71 -3.22 18.49
C LEU A 198 5.42 -3.58 17.02
N THR A 199 4.86 -2.65 16.25
CA THR A 199 4.60 -2.89 14.82
C THR A 199 5.90 -3.10 14.04
N GLY A 200 6.96 -2.35 14.33
CA GLY A 200 8.27 -2.58 13.76
C GLY A 200 8.81 -3.98 14.07
N LEU A 201 8.71 -4.44 15.33
CA LEU A 201 9.11 -5.78 15.73
C LEU A 201 8.26 -6.88 15.09
N VAL A 202 6.95 -6.68 14.98
CA VAL A 202 6.05 -7.62 14.27
C VAL A 202 6.47 -7.78 12.81
N MET A 203 6.83 -6.70 12.12
CA MET A 203 7.33 -6.76 10.75
C MET A 203 8.68 -7.49 10.65
N VAL A 204 9.58 -7.32 11.62
CA VAL A 204 10.83 -8.08 11.70
C VAL A 204 10.53 -9.57 11.89
N VAL A 205 9.66 -9.93 12.83
CA VAL A 205 9.27 -11.33 13.04
C VAL A 205 8.67 -11.94 11.77
N LEU A 206 7.79 -11.19 11.08
CA LEU A 206 7.24 -11.62 9.80
C LEU A 206 8.35 -11.91 8.79
N GLY A 207 9.30 -10.99 8.61
CA GLY A 207 10.42 -11.17 7.69
C GLY A 207 11.29 -12.39 8.06
N VAL A 208 11.61 -12.58 9.32
CA VAL A 208 12.40 -13.74 9.81
C VAL A 208 11.63 -15.05 9.57
N VAL A 209 10.33 -15.09 9.84
CA VAL A 209 9.48 -16.27 9.58
C VAL A 209 9.44 -16.58 8.09
N MET A 210 9.28 -15.56 7.23
CA MET A 210 9.28 -15.76 5.77
C MET A 210 10.61 -16.34 5.28
N VAL A 211 11.74 -15.79 5.73
CA VAL A 211 13.07 -16.34 5.41
C VAL A 211 13.21 -17.77 5.93
N GLY A 212 12.76 -18.05 7.16
CA GLY A 212 12.77 -19.40 7.72
C GLY A 212 11.96 -20.41 6.91
N ILE A 213 10.76 -20.02 6.47
CA ILE A 213 9.90 -20.86 5.61
C ILE A 213 10.58 -21.13 4.26
N THR A 214 11.15 -20.11 3.62
CA THR A 214 11.81 -20.28 2.33
C THR A 214 13.01 -21.23 2.42
N ILE A 215 13.85 -21.10 3.46
CA ILE A 215 14.94 -22.02 3.74
C ILE A 215 14.44 -23.46 3.99
N ALA A 216 13.37 -23.63 4.76
CA ALA A 216 12.80 -24.94 5.06
C ALA A 216 12.19 -25.64 3.82
N LEU A 217 11.77 -24.87 2.82
CA LEU A 217 11.23 -25.36 1.55
C LEU A 217 12.31 -25.63 0.49
N GLY A 218 13.59 -25.47 0.81
CA GLY A 218 14.71 -25.83 -0.07
C GLY A 218 15.38 -24.64 -0.77
N GLY A 219 15.22 -23.44 -0.21
CA GLY A 219 15.95 -22.22 -0.64
C GLY A 219 17.36 -22.15 -0.09
#